data_8a249f039cea9604f85a2e7d43fe9dae
#
_entry.id   8a249f039cea9604f85a2e7d43fe9dae
#
_cell.length_a   1.000
_cell.length_b   1.000
_cell.length_c   1.000
_cell.angle_alpha   90.00
_cell.angle_beta   90.00
_cell.angle_gamma   90.00
#
_symmetry.space_group_name_H-M   'P 1'
#
loop_
_entity.id
_entity.type
_entity.pdbx_description
1 polymer ?
#
loop_
_entity_poly.entity_id
_entity_poly.type
_entity_poly.pdbx_seq_one_letter_code
_entity_poly.pdbx_strand_id
1 'polypeptide(L)'
;MKRFISSLFTILFLLLFFYVAYGSDINNYYQSNKKDNQKKVILNDKDEFKIYFFDVGEADCILIKNNSEYVLIDSGNNEDGLKLVKYFKDLGITKFKYVIGTHLHEDHIGGMDYIINNFDIDHYYMPDVSSDYLTFTEVIDALNNKNISWEVPKIDDTFIVGDAKFRIIWISKDEEDLNDTSIVVKLDFKNTSYLFTGDATKNVELRILDKDLKSDVLKVSHHGSSDASSAQFLKQVNPEYAVISVGKDNDYHHPHGITLNKLESIGTIVYRTDKQGTIILTSDGENIYIDTANTDTNGN
;
A
#
# COMPACT_ATOMS: atom_id res chain seq x y z
N MET A 1 -14.02 16.57 -55.67
CA MET A 1 -15.08 16.92 -54.68
C MET A 1 -16.09 15.78 -54.47
N LYS A 2 -16.74 15.22 -55.52
CA LYS A 2 -17.76 14.13 -55.38
C LYS A 2 -17.23 12.83 -54.73
N ARG A 3 -15.99 12.44 -54.90
CA ARG A 3 -15.40 11.21 -54.27
C ARG A 3 -15.11 11.37 -52.76
N PHE A 4 -14.81 12.58 -52.28
CA PHE A 4 -14.58 12.86 -50.87
C PHE A 4 -15.89 12.85 -50.05
N ILE A 5 -16.98 13.32 -50.65
CA ILE A 5 -18.29 13.34 -50.01
C ILE A 5 -18.85 11.91 -49.85
N SER A 6 -18.65 11.05 -50.85
CA SER A 6 -19.04 9.64 -50.80
C SER A 6 -18.31 8.86 -49.68
N SER A 7 -16.99 9.11 -49.50
CA SER A 7 -16.18 8.48 -48.45
C SER A 7 -16.63 8.90 -47.03
N LEU A 8 -16.99 10.16 -46.84
CA LEU A 8 -17.46 10.69 -45.58
C LEU A 8 -18.82 10.09 -45.19
N PHE A 9 -19.75 9.94 -46.15
CA PHE A 9 -21.04 9.27 -45.94
C PHE A 9 -20.90 7.79 -45.59
N THR A 10 -19.92 7.10 -46.20
CA THR A 10 -19.69 5.68 -45.89
C THR A 10 -19.14 5.51 -44.47
N ILE A 11 -18.23 6.38 -44.02
CA ILE A 11 -17.69 6.37 -42.67
C ILE A 11 -18.80 6.69 -41.64
N LEU A 12 -19.63 7.69 -41.90
CA LEU A 12 -20.73 8.04 -41.01
C LEU A 12 -21.77 6.91 -40.89
N PHE A 13 -22.06 6.21 -42.01
CA PHE A 13 -22.98 5.07 -42.03
C PHE A 13 -22.42 3.87 -41.27
N LEU A 14 -21.10 3.59 -41.38
CA LEU A 14 -20.45 2.55 -40.61
C LEU A 14 -20.41 2.88 -39.10
N LEU A 15 -20.15 4.11 -38.72
CA LEU A 15 -20.22 4.55 -37.31
C LEU A 15 -21.64 4.45 -36.76
N LEU A 16 -22.65 4.83 -37.54
CA LEU A 16 -24.06 4.69 -37.14
C LEU A 16 -24.45 3.22 -37.01
N PHE A 17 -24.00 2.36 -37.92
CA PHE A 17 -24.24 0.92 -37.87
C PHE A 17 -23.61 0.27 -36.65
N PHE A 18 -22.35 0.63 -36.32
CA PHE A 18 -21.67 0.21 -35.10
C PHE A 18 -22.41 0.70 -33.83
N TYR A 19 -22.84 1.94 -33.81
CA TYR A 19 -23.61 2.49 -32.69
C TYR A 19 -24.97 1.78 -32.50
N VAL A 20 -25.67 1.46 -33.56
CA VAL A 20 -26.96 0.73 -33.49
C VAL A 20 -26.76 -0.74 -33.17
N ALA A 21 -25.68 -1.37 -33.66
CA ALA A 21 -25.42 -2.80 -33.45
C ALA A 21 -24.83 -3.11 -32.06
N TYR A 22 -24.03 -2.19 -31.49
CA TYR A 22 -23.28 -2.44 -30.24
C TYR A 22 -23.52 -1.39 -29.16
N GLY A 23 -24.24 -0.33 -29.43
CA GLY A 23 -24.47 0.75 -28.47
C GLY A 23 -25.28 0.32 -27.24
N SER A 24 -26.18 -0.65 -27.41
CA SER A 24 -26.92 -1.26 -26.29
C SER A 24 -26.01 -2.12 -25.41
N ASP A 25 -25.09 -2.86 -26.00
CA ASP A 25 -24.17 -3.74 -25.26
C ASP A 25 -23.10 -2.94 -24.54
N ILE A 26 -22.59 -1.89 -25.17
CA ILE A 26 -21.65 -0.95 -24.54
C ILE A 26 -22.36 -0.19 -23.40
N ASN A 27 -23.58 0.28 -23.61
CA ASN A 27 -24.33 0.97 -22.55
C ASN A 27 -24.71 0.00 -21.41
N ASN A 28 -25.07 -1.24 -21.72
CA ASN A 28 -25.32 -2.28 -20.71
C ASN A 28 -24.06 -2.65 -19.94
N TYR A 29 -22.89 -2.73 -20.60
CA TYR A 29 -21.60 -2.92 -19.96
C TYR A 29 -21.25 -1.76 -19.03
N TYR A 30 -21.44 -0.50 -19.46
CA TYR A 30 -21.26 0.69 -18.61
C TYR A 30 -22.28 0.77 -17.48
N GLN A 31 -23.53 0.37 -17.69
CA GLN A 31 -24.57 0.38 -16.65
C GLN A 31 -24.43 -0.79 -15.66
N SER A 32 -23.92 -1.96 -16.09
CA SER A 32 -23.59 -3.06 -15.18
C SER A 32 -22.42 -2.71 -14.29
N ASN A 33 -21.33 -2.17 -14.84
CA ASN A 33 -20.19 -1.69 -14.05
C ASN A 33 -20.55 -0.52 -13.12
N LYS A 34 -21.52 0.33 -13.51
CA LYS A 34 -22.03 1.42 -12.65
C LYS A 34 -22.96 0.91 -11.54
N LYS A 35 -23.65 -0.21 -11.74
CA LYS A 35 -24.48 -0.85 -10.71
C LYS A 35 -23.68 -1.66 -9.70
N ASP A 36 -22.56 -2.28 -10.12
CA ASP A 36 -21.66 -2.98 -9.20
C ASP A 36 -20.93 -2.00 -8.27
N ASN A 37 -20.59 -0.79 -8.76
CA ASN A 37 -20.02 0.26 -7.90
C ASN A 37 -21.02 0.91 -6.92
N GLN A 38 -22.30 0.53 -6.92
CA GLN A 38 -23.31 1.06 -6.00
C GLN A 38 -23.85 0.06 -4.97
N LYS A 39 -23.36 -1.15 -4.94
CA LYS A 39 -23.54 -2.02 -3.78
C LYS A 39 -22.53 -1.63 -2.71
N LYS A 40 -22.77 -0.47 -2.08
CA LYS A 40 -22.17 -0.14 -0.79
C LYS A 40 -22.65 -1.25 0.17
N VAL A 41 -21.89 -2.30 0.29
CA VAL A 41 -22.06 -3.27 1.37
C VAL A 41 -21.90 -2.42 2.63
N ILE A 42 -22.98 -2.20 3.36
CA ILE A 42 -22.92 -1.62 4.71
C ILE A 42 -22.35 -2.74 5.55
N LEU A 43 -21.02 -2.91 5.47
CA LEU A 43 -20.27 -3.72 6.42
C LEU A 43 -20.50 -3.06 7.78
N ASN A 44 -20.92 -3.85 8.74
CA ASN A 44 -21.11 -3.37 10.09
C ASN A 44 -19.75 -2.85 10.56
N ASP A 45 -19.66 -1.63 11.03
CA ASP A 45 -18.41 -0.89 11.33
C ASP A 45 -17.46 -1.69 12.30
N LYS A 46 -18.00 -2.72 12.93
CA LYS A 46 -17.28 -3.60 13.87
C LYS A 46 -16.55 -4.78 13.21
N ASP A 47 -16.98 -5.20 12.01
CA ASP A 47 -16.47 -6.40 11.33
C ASP A 47 -15.75 -6.06 10.02
N GLU A 48 -15.12 -4.88 9.96
CA GLU A 48 -14.55 -4.35 8.73
C GLU A 48 -13.04 -4.56 8.69
N PHE A 49 -12.57 -5.16 7.59
CA PHE A 49 -11.15 -5.21 7.27
C PHE A 49 -10.78 -4.04 6.37
N LYS A 50 -9.85 -3.19 6.83
CA LYS A 50 -9.38 -2.02 6.09
C LYS A 50 -7.86 -1.88 6.15
N ILE A 51 -7.31 -1.37 5.06
CA ILE A 51 -5.91 -0.94 4.99
C ILE A 51 -5.88 0.51 4.54
N TYR A 52 -5.20 1.34 5.30
CA TYR A 52 -4.99 2.76 5.00
C TYR A 52 -3.53 2.95 4.61
N PHE A 53 -3.28 3.51 3.43
CA PHE A 53 -1.99 4.04 3.04
C PHE A 53 -2.07 5.56 3.16
N PHE A 54 -1.44 6.10 4.20
CA PHE A 54 -1.54 7.52 4.50
C PHE A 54 -0.73 8.36 3.53
N ASP A 55 -1.26 9.53 3.18
CA ASP A 55 -0.49 10.57 2.51
C ASP A 55 0.34 11.31 3.56
N VAL A 56 1.58 10.87 3.71
CA VAL A 56 2.61 11.42 4.59
C VAL A 56 3.80 11.96 3.78
N GLY A 57 3.55 12.35 2.52
CA GLY A 57 4.60 12.80 1.61
C GLY A 57 5.43 11.64 1.07
N GLU A 58 6.75 11.86 0.93
CA GLU A 58 7.71 10.84 0.49
C GLU A 58 8.09 9.98 1.70
N ALA A 59 7.18 9.08 2.08
CA ALA A 59 7.30 8.29 3.29
C ALA A 59 6.22 7.20 3.35
N ASP A 60 6.40 6.20 4.20
CA ASP A 60 5.44 5.13 4.43
C ASP A 60 4.74 5.25 5.79
N CYS A 61 3.42 5.12 5.76
CA CYS A 61 2.61 4.88 6.96
C CYS A 61 1.38 4.07 6.56
N ILE A 62 1.28 2.84 7.05
CA ILE A 62 0.22 1.91 6.67
C ILE A 62 -0.47 1.39 7.94
N LEU A 63 -1.76 1.65 8.05
CA LEU A 63 -2.59 1.13 9.13
C LEU A 63 -3.48 0.02 8.60
N ILE A 64 -3.43 -1.14 9.25
CA ILE A 64 -4.30 -2.27 8.97
C ILE A 64 -5.26 -2.42 10.16
N LYS A 65 -6.57 -2.33 9.88
CA LYS A 65 -7.65 -2.57 10.83
C LYS A 65 -8.30 -3.90 10.50
N ASN A 66 -8.38 -4.79 11.46
CA ASN A 66 -9.20 -5.99 11.37
C ASN A 66 -10.09 -6.08 12.63
N ASN A 67 -11.37 -5.81 12.46
CA ASN A 67 -12.31 -5.63 13.57
C ASN A 67 -11.86 -4.51 14.51
N SER A 68 -11.54 -4.84 15.77
CA SER A 68 -11.04 -3.91 16.79
C SER A 68 -9.53 -4.02 17.02
N GLU A 69 -8.80 -4.77 16.21
CA GLU A 69 -7.35 -4.93 16.30
C GLU A 69 -6.64 -4.17 15.18
N TYR A 70 -5.47 -3.64 15.48
CA TYR A 70 -4.73 -2.77 14.59
C TYR A 70 -3.28 -3.22 14.46
N VAL A 71 -2.76 -3.15 13.23
CA VAL A 71 -1.34 -3.26 12.90
C VAL A 71 -0.91 -1.97 12.24
N LEU A 72 0.22 -1.43 12.65
CA LEU A 72 0.86 -0.30 12.01
C LEU A 72 2.16 -0.77 11.36
N ILE A 73 2.36 -0.44 10.09
CA ILE A 73 3.62 -0.63 9.37
C ILE A 73 4.12 0.75 9.00
N ASP A 74 5.26 1.13 9.53
CA ASP A 74 5.91 2.43 9.39
C ASP A 74 5.05 3.62 9.89
N SER A 75 5.63 4.81 9.97
CA SER A 75 5.02 5.95 10.64
C SER A 75 5.38 7.31 10.03
N GLY A 76 5.83 7.32 8.77
CA GLY A 76 6.18 8.55 8.08
C GLY A 76 7.45 9.21 8.62
N ASN A 77 7.62 10.48 8.26
CA ASN A 77 8.70 11.34 8.70
C ASN A 77 8.50 11.83 10.16
N ASN A 78 9.54 12.39 10.78
CA ASN A 78 9.47 12.98 12.12
C ASN A 78 8.31 13.98 12.27
N GLU A 79 8.06 14.80 11.25
CA GLU A 79 7.00 15.82 11.26
C GLU A 79 5.56 15.25 11.20
N ASP A 80 5.40 13.98 10.83
CA ASP A 80 4.10 13.34 10.72
C ASP A 80 3.59 12.76 12.04
N GLY A 81 4.50 12.50 12.99
CA GLY A 81 4.18 11.81 14.24
C GLY A 81 2.99 12.39 14.99
N LEU A 82 2.95 13.70 15.22
CA LEU A 82 1.83 14.35 15.92
C LEU A 82 0.51 14.28 15.13
N LYS A 83 0.56 14.40 13.81
CA LYS A 83 -0.63 14.29 12.93
C LYS A 83 -1.19 12.88 12.98
N LEU A 84 -0.32 11.87 12.89
CA LEU A 84 -0.70 10.46 12.95
C LEU A 84 -1.30 10.10 14.31
N VAL A 85 -0.68 10.55 15.41
CA VAL A 85 -1.24 10.37 16.77
C VAL A 85 -2.65 10.93 16.87
N LYS A 86 -2.86 12.17 16.37
CA LYS A 86 -4.20 12.77 16.37
C LYS A 86 -5.16 11.94 15.54
N TYR A 87 -4.77 11.55 14.34
CA TYR A 87 -5.63 10.79 13.43
C TYR A 87 -6.02 9.43 14.03
N PHE A 88 -5.07 8.70 14.61
CA PHE A 88 -5.35 7.41 15.22
C PHE A 88 -6.24 7.53 16.47
N LYS A 89 -6.06 8.60 17.27
CA LYS A 89 -6.97 8.89 18.40
C LYS A 89 -8.38 9.25 17.91
N ASP A 90 -8.51 9.99 16.83
CA ASP A 90 -9.81 10.33 16.22
C ASP A 90 -10.52 9.06 15.67
N LEU A 91 -9.77 8.04 15.23
CA LEU A 91 -10.29 6.70 14.92
C LEU A 91 -10.64 5.86 16.14
N GLY A 92 -10.39 6.35 17.35
CA GLY A 92 -10.63 5.62 18.61
C GLY A 92 -9.59 4.55 18.94
N ILE A 93 -8.43 4.57 18.26
CA ILE A 93 -7.33 3.64 18.53
C ILE A 93 -6.69 4.00 19.87
N THR A 94 -6.53 3.02 20.73
CA THR A 94 -5.81 3.14 22.01
C THR A 94 -4.61 2.20 22.06
N LYS A 95 -4.60 1.17 21.23
CA LYS A 95 -3.63 0.09 21.27
C LYS A 95 -3.39 -0.48 19.86
N PHE A 96 -2.14 -0.80 19.57
CA PHE A 96 -1.72 -1.59 18.41
C PHE A 96 -1.35 -3.01 18.86
N LYS A 97 -1.84 -4.01 18.11
CA LYS A 97 -1.46 -5.41 18.32
C LYS A 97 -0.01 -5.63 17.87
N TYR A 98 0.33 -5.07 16.69
CA TYR A 98 1.69 -5.07 16.15
C TYR A 98 2.01 -3.68 15.63
N VAL A 99 3.24 -3.26 15.86
CA VAL A 99 3.88 -2.12 15.21
C VAL A 99 5.14 -2.64 14.54
N ILE A 100 5.34 -2.33 13.27
CA ILE A 100 6.45 -2.82 12.45
C ILE A 100 7.18 -1.60 11.89
N GLY A 101 8.42 -1.36 12.32
CA GLY A 101 9.36 -0.49 11.63
C GLY A 101 10.11 -1.33 10.61
N THR A 102 9.84 -1.12 9.32
CA THR A 102 10.40 -2.00 8.28
C THR A 102 11.91 -1.91 8.20
N HIS A 103 12.46 -0.71 8.26
CA HIS A 103 13.88 -0.41 8.30
C HIS A 103 14.12 0.98 8.95
N LEU A 104 15.40 1.40 9.07
CA LEU A 104 15.75 2.51 9.97
C LEU A 104 15.80 3.90 9.31
N HIS A 105 15.33 4.07 8.08
CA HIS A 105 15.26 5.40 7.48
C HIS A 105 14.15 6.25 8.12
N GLU A 106 14.37 7.57 8.13
CA GLU A 106 13.49 8.53 8.79
C GLU A 106 12.08 8.53 8.21
N ASP A 107 11.94 8.42 6.90
CA ASP A 107 10.68 8.37 6.17
C ASP A 107 9.84 7.10 6.44
N HIS A 108 10.35 6.18 7.28
CA HIS A 108 9.65 4.99 7.77
C HIS A 108 9.44 5.00 9.28
N ILE A 109 10.47 5.33 10.05
CA ILE A 109 10.35 5.30 11.52
C ILE A 109 10.33 6.70 12.15
N GLY A 110 10.22 7.77 11.36
CA GLY A 110 10.30 9.14 11.85
C GLY A 110 9.24 9.49 12.89
N GLY A 111 7.99 9.13 12.66
CA GLY A 111 6.90 9.36 13.61
C GLY A 111 6.77 8.31 14.70
N MET A 112 7.66 7.31 14.76
CA MET A 112 7.47 6.11 15.58
C MET A 112 7.59 6.37 17.07
N ASP A 113 8.47 7.27 17.50
CA ASP A 113 8.60 7.69 18.90
C ASP A 113 7.30 8.30 19.43
N TYR A 114 6.59 9.12 18.61
CA TYR A 114 5.27 9.66 18.94
C TYR A 114 4.23 8.54 19.08
N ILE A 115 4.26 7.53 18.21
CA ILE A 115 3.35 6.38 18.28
C ILE A 115 3.60 5.60 19.57
N ILE A 116 4.86 5.25 19.85
CA ILE A 116 5.25 4.50 21.06
C ILE A 116 4.81 5.24 22.32
N ASN A 117 5.04 6.56 22.37
CA ASN A 117 4.71 7.36 23.54
C ASN A 117 3.21 7.53 23.79
N ASN A 118 2.36 7.39 22.77
CA ASN A 118 0.93 7.72 22.84
C ASN A 118 -0.02 6.53 22.84
N PHE A 119 0.44 5.32 22.48
CA PHE A 119 -0.40 4.14 22.36
C PHE A 119 0.19 2.96 23.14
N ASP A 120 -0.66 2.02 23.52
CA ASP A 120 -0.22 0.72 23.99
C ASP A 120 0.20 -0.14 22.78
N ILE A 121 1.25 -0.94 22.92
CA ILE A 121 1.77 -1.80 21.87
C ILE A 121 2.05 -3.17 22.46
N ASP A 122 1.44 -4.23 21.86
CA ASP A 122 1.69 -5.60 22.31
C ASP A 122 3.02 -6.14 21.77
N HIS A 123 3.30 -5.91 20.48
CA HIS A 123 4.50 -6.38 19.79
C HIS A 123 5.08 -5.27 18.93
N TYR A 124 6.36 -5.00 19.09
CA TYR A 124 7.11 -4.05 18.26
C TYR A 124 8.19 -4.80 17.48
N TYR A 125 8.06 -4.85 16.15
CA TYR A 125 9.00 -5.50 15.25
C TYR A 125 9.90 -4.48 14.58
N MET A 126 11.21 -4.80 14.54
CA MET A 126 12.22 -4.00 13.87
C MET A 126 13.42 -4.90 13.55
N PRO A 127 14.19 -4.67 12.45
CA PRO A 127 15.39 -5.44 12.17
C PRO A 127 16.48 -5.20 13.24
N ASP A 128 17.34 -6.22 13.47
CA ASP A 128 18.47 -6.19 14.40
C ASP A 128 19.66 -5.42 13.80
N VAL A 129 19.45 -4.17 13.48
CA VAL A 129 20.47 -3.24 13.00
C VAL A 129 20.51 -2.01 13.88
N SER A 130 21.63 -1.32 13.88
CA SER A 130 21.82 -0.06 14.60
C SER A 130 22.20 1.05 13.64
N SER A 131 21.86 2.27 13.99
CA SER A 131 22.19 3.45 13.21
C SER A 131 22.59 4.59 14.14
N ASP A 132 23.44 5.49 13.65
CA ASP A 132 23.78 6.75 14.33
C ASP A 132 22.72 7.86 14.03
N TYR A 133 21.65 7.55 13.32
CA TYR A 133 20.59 8.50 13.03
C TYR A 133 19.83 8.88 14.31
N LEU A 134 19.53 10.17 14.45
CA LEU A 134 18.79 10.69 15.58
C LEU A 134 17.44 10.00 15.74
N THR A 135 16.72 9.82 14.63
CA THR A 135 15.43 9.12 14.59
C THR A 135 15.48 7.74 15.23
N PHE A 136 16.52 6.95 14.93
CA PHE A 136 16.70 5.64 15.56
C PHE A 136 16.90 5.76 17.08
N THR A 137 17.71 6.73 17.52
CA THR A 137 17.93 7.00 18.95
C THR A 137 16.62 7.38 19.65
N GLU A 138 15.81 8.26 19.04
CA GLU A 138 14.51 8.67 19.58
C GLU A 138 13.53 7.49 19.71
N VAL A 139 13.50 6.59 18.74
CA VAL A 139 12.71 5.33 18.81
C VAL A 139 13.18 4.46 19.96
N ILE A 140 14.50 4.22 20.11
CA ILE A 140 15.05 3.40 21.20
C ILE A 140 14.75 4.02 22.57
N ASP A 141 14.89 5.35 22.71
CA ASP A 141 14.58 6.05 23.95
C ASP A 141 13.07 5.92 24.29
N ALA A 142 12.18 6.05 23.30
CA ALA A 142 10.74 5.88 23.51
C ALA A 142 10.38 4.45 23.95
N LEU A 143 10.97 3.43 23.30
CA LEU A 143 10.80 2.02 23.70
C LEU A 143 11.26 1.77 25.13
N ASN A 144 12.46 2.26 25.49
CA ASN A 144 13.01 2.13 26.84
C ASN A 144 12.13 2.80 27.89
N ASN A 145 11.67 4.03 27.62
CA ASN A 145 10.80 4.80 28.52
C ASN A 145 9.46 4.11 28.79
N LYS A 146 8.94 3.36 27.80
CA LYS A 146 7.68 2.60 27.89
C LYS A 146 7.90 1.16 28.36
N ASN A 147 9.15 0.73 28.57
CA ASN A 147 9.53 -0.66 28.89
C ASN A 147 9.01 -1.65 27.81
N ILE A 148 9.05 -1.25 26.54
CA ILE A 148 8.74 -2.10 25.41
C ILE A 148 10.07 -2.63 24.84
N SER A 149 10.19 -3.96 24.70
CA SER A 149 11.30 -4.58 23.98
C SER A 149 10.89 -4.75 22.52
N TRP A 150 11.75 -4.33 21.58
CA TRP A 150 11.50 -4.73 20.20
C TRP A 150 11.87 -6.19 19.97
N GLU A 151 11.14 -6.82 19.08
CA GLU A 151 11.31 -8.20 18.68
C GLU A 151 11.87 -8.24 17.26
N VAL A 152 12.78 -9.16 16.99
CA VAL A 152 13.31 -9.42 15.66
C VAL A 152 12.64 -10.66 15.11
N PRO A 153 11.67 -10.54 14.21
CA PRO A 153 11.00 -11.71 13.65
C PRO A 153 11.94 -12.49 12.74
N LYS A 154 11.59 -13.73 12.44
CA LYS A 154 12.34 -14.58 11.52
C LYS A 154 11.57 -14.74 10.21
N ILE A 155 12.29 -15.03 9.14
CA ILE A 155 11.69 -15.43 7.88
C ILE A 155 10.75 -16.63 8.12
N ASP A 156 9.56 -16.59 7.52
CA ASP A 156 8.46 -17.54 7.67
C ASP A 156 7.75 -17.52 9.04
N ASP A 157 8.12 -16.66 9.99
CA ASP A 157 7.31 -16.42 11.17
C ASP A 157 5.93 -15.92 10.75
N THR A 158 4.90 -16.36 11.49
CA THR A 158 3.51 -15.98 11.22
C THR A 158 2.82 -15.51 12.49
N PHE A 159 1.94 -14.53 12.36
CA PHE A 159 1.05 -14.08 13.42
C PHE A 159 -0.36 -13.79 12.89
N ILE A 160 -1.33 -13.75 13.79
CA ILE A 160 -2.75 -13.55 13.47
C ILE A 160 -3.24 -12.29 14.16
N VAL A 161 -3.97 -11.47 13.41
CA VAL A 161 -4.69 -10.29 13.92
C VAL A 161 -6.12 -10.37 13.41
N GLY A 162 -7.08 -10.55 14.33
CA GLY A 162 -8.42 -10.95 13.94
C GLY A 162 -8.43 -12.29 13.21
N ASP A 163 -8.90 -12.31 11.97
CA ASP A 163 -8.88 -13.47 11.07
C ASP A 163 -7.88 -13.29 9.89
N ALA A 164 -7.06 -12.24 9.94
CA ALA A 164 -5.99 -12.01 8.98
C ALA A 164 -4.69 -12.69 9.45
N LYS A 165 -4.01 -13.35 8.50
CA LYS A 165 -2.75 -14.03 8.72
C LYS A 165 -1.61 -13.24 8.08
N PHE A 166 -0.63 -12.89 8.90
CA PHE A 166 0.61 -12.25 8.48
C PHE A 166 1.75 -13.25 8.43
N ARG A 167 2.65 -13.09 7.48
CA ARG A 167 3.87 -13.89 7.33
C ARG A 167 5.04 -12.98 6.99
N ILE A 168 6.15 -13.17 7.67
CA ILE A 168 7.42 -12.50 7.37
C ILE A 168 8.06 -13.21 6.18
N ILE A 169 8.16 -12.50 5.06
CA ILE A 169 8.78 -13.01 3.82
C ILE A 169 10.28 -12.78 3.81
N TRP A 170 10.70 -11.63 4.33
CA TRP A 170 12.11 -11.24 4.38
C TRP A 170 12.39 -10.37 5.60
N ILE A 171 13.57 -10.50 6.12
CA ILE A 171 14.26 -9.62 7.07
C ILE A 171 15.75 -9.96 7.02
N SER A 172 16.61 -8.96 7.11
CA SER A 172 18.05 -9.15 7.25
C SER A 172 18.64 -8.09 8.17
N LYS A 173 19.84 -8.39 8.69
CA LYS A 173 20.66 -7.45 9.46
C LYS A 173 22.05 -7.25 8.85
N ASP A 174 22.42 -8.10 7.90
CA ASP A 174 23.77 -8.17 7.33
C ASP A 174 23.82 -7.55 5.93
N GLU A 175 23.01 -6.50 5.69
CA GLU A 175 22.96 -5.78 4.42
C GLU A 175 23.75 -4.46 4.51
N GLU A 176 24.43 -4.11 3.40
CA GLU A 176 25.15 -2.83 3.29
C GLU A 176 24.17 -1.65 3.11
N ASP A 177 23.07 -1.89 2.40
CA ASP A 177 21.99 -0.94 2.20
C ASP A 177 20.89 -1.16 3.24
N LEU A 178 20.56 -0.13 4.02
CA LEU A 178 19.50 -0.20 5.02
C LEU A 178 18.13 -0.53 4.41
N ASN A 179 17.88 -0.17 3.16
CA ASN A 179 16.66 -0.55 2.44
C ASN A 179 16.51 -2.07 2.37
N ASP A 180 17.62 -2.81 2.18
CA ASP A 180 17.61 -4.26 2.06
C ASP A 180 17.40 -4.96 3.42
N THR A 181 17.43 -4.23 4.54
CA THR A 181 17.03 -4.73 5.86
C THR A 181 15.51 -4.71 6.07
N SER A 182 14.74 -4.13 5.16
CA SER A 182 13.29 -3.99 5.23
C SER A 182 12.60 -5.31 5.58
N ILE A 183 11.72 -5.26 6.58
CA ILE A 183 10.82 -6.38 6.88
C ILE A 183 9.76 -6.46 5.79
N VAL A 184 9.82 -7.48 4.94
CA VAL A 184 8.80 -7.74 3.92
C VAL A 184 7.71 -8.62 4.52
N VAL A 185 6.45 -8.16 4.45
CA VAL A 185 5.31 -8.82 5.08
C VAL A 185 4.27 -9.18 4.04
N LYS A 186 3.84 -10.44 4.02
CA LYS A 186 2.63 -10.88 3.33
C LYS A 186 1.48 -11.00 4.30
N LEU A 187 0.31 -10.52 3.90
CA LEU A 187 -0.93 -10.64 4.63
C LEU A 187 -1.97 -11.35 3.77
N ASP A 188 -2.60 -12.36 4.35
CA ASP A 188 -3.73 -13.07 3.77
C ASP A 188 -4.97 -12.82 4.62
N PHE A 189 -6.04 -12.30 4.01
CA PHE A 189 -7.34 -12.11 4.63
C PHE A 189 -8.40 -12.83 3.81
N LYS A 190 -8.82 -14.01 4.29
CA LYS A 190 -9.71 -14.92 3.56
C LYS A 190 -9.14 -15.22 2.16
N ASN A 191 -9.81 -14.76 1.07
CA ASN A 191 -9.38 -14.97 -0.31
C ASN A 191 -8.67 -13.74 -0.91
N THR A 192 -8.39 -12.70 -0.11
CA THR A 192 -7.63 -11.53 -0.56
C THR A 192 -6.24 -11.47 0.08
N SER A 193 -5.25 -10.99 -0.66
CA SER A 193 -3.84 -11.04 -0.27
C SER A 193 -3.09 -9.74 -0.57
N TYR A 194 -2.14 -9.40 0.30
CA TYR A 194 -1.43 -8.12 0.27
C TYR A 194 0.05 -8.34 0.56
N LEU A 195 0.92 -7.65 -0.17
CA LEU A 195 2.36 -7.69 0.03
C LEU A 195 2.89 -6.28 0.33
N PHE A 196 3.55 -6.14 1.48
CA PHE A 196 4.20 -4.92 1.94
C PHE A 196 5.71 -5.13 1.90
N THR A 197 6.41 -4.29 1.15
CA THR A 197 7.83 -4.52 0.83
C THR A 197 8.77 -3.55 1.52
N GLY A 198 8.23 -2.53 2.24
CA GLY A 198 9.05 -1.41 2.66
C GLY A 198 9.84 -0.86 1.48
N ASP A 199 11.13 -0.72 1.64
CA ASP A 199 12.02 -0.21 0.61
C ASP A 199 13.00 -1.27 0.05
N ALA A 200 12.69 -2.54 0.28
CA ALA A 200 13.45 -3.66 -0.24
C ALA A 200 13.80 -3.48 -1.72
N THR A 201 15.09 -3.46 -2.05
CA THR A 201 15.55 -3.26 -3.42
C THR A 201 15.44 -4.55 -4.24
N LYS A 202 15.76 -4.48 -5.54
CA LYS A 202 15.82 -5.65 -6.41
C LYS A 202 16.76 -6.76 -5.89
N ASN A 203 17.73 -6.43 -5.02
CA ASN A 203 18.60 -7.44 -4.44
C ASN A 203 17.81 -8.37 -3.53
N VAL A 204 16.94 -7.82 -2.68
CA VAL A 204 16.01 -8.60 -1.84
C VAL A 204 14.99 -9.32 -2.71
N GLU A 205 14.36 -8.61 -3.65
CA GLU A 205 13.35 -9.18 -4.54
C GLU A 205 13.84 -10.48 -5.21
N LEU A 206 15.09 -10.49 -5.70
CA LEU A 206 15.68 -11.66 -6.34
C LEU A 206 15.93 -12.84 -5.37
N ARG A 207 16.16 -12.54 -4.09
CA ARG A 207 16.39 -13.57 -3.06
C ARG A 207 15.11 -14.24 -2.56
N ILE A 208 13.96 -13.58 -2.76
CA ILE A 208 12.66 -14.07 -2.28
C ILE A 208 11.77 -14.64 -3.40
N LEU A 209 12.29 -14.78 -4.63
CA LEU A 209 11.50 -15.30 -5.77
C LEU A 209 11.01 -16.75 -5.59
N ASP A 210 11.61 -17.52 -4.70
CA ASP A 210 11.19 -18.87 -4.35
C ASP A 210 10.06 -18.92 -3.31
N LYS A 211 9.71 -17.76 -2.74
CA LYS A 211 8.63 -17.62 -1.76
C LYS A 211 7.26 -17.50 -2.45
N ASP A 212 6.20 -17.73 -1.68
CA ASP A 212 4.82 -17.45 -2.10
C ASP A 212 4.57 -15.94 -2.04
N LEU A 213 4.79 -15.26 -3.18
CA LEU A 213 4.66 -13.79 -3.30
C LEU A 213 3.35 -13.36 -3.94
N LYS A 214 2.58 -14.27 -4.57
CA LYS A 214 1.35 -13.89 -5.25
C LYS A 214 0.44 -13.11 -4.31
N SER A 215 0.03 -11.91 -4.73
CA SER A 215 -0.80 -11.02 -3.91
C SER A 215 -1.68 -10.15 -4.80
N ASP A 216 -2.90 -9.88 -4.35
CA ASP A 216 -3.86 -9.06 -5.10
C ASP A 216 -3.46 -7.57 -5.04
N VAL A 217 -2.85 -7.16 -3.92
CA VAL A 217 -2.35 -5.79 -3.72
C VAL A 217 -0.86 -5.81 -3.40
N LEU A 218 -0.12 -4.94 -4.06
CA LEU A 218 1.29 -4.67 -3.78
C LEU A 218 1.46 -3.24 -3.26
N LYS A 219 2.04 -3.06 -2.05
CA LYS A 219 2.73 -1.81 -1.72
C LYS A 219 4.04 -1.80 -2.50
N VAL A 220 4.14 -0.89 -3.45
CA VAL A 220 5.33 -0.79 -4.31
C VAL A 220 6.52 -0.36 -3.48
N SER A 221 7.63 -1.06 -3.65
CA SER A 221 8.84 -0.84 -2.90
C SER A 221 9.47 0.52 -3.21
N HIS A 222 10.09 1.13 -2.19
CA HIS A 222 10.96 2.29 -2.26
C HIS A 222 10.30 3.43 -3.06
N HIS A 223 9.07 3.78 -2.71
CA HIS A 223 8.24 4.84 -3.29
C HIS A 223 8.16 4.81 -4.82
N GLY A 224 8.42 3.64 -5.43
CA GLY A 224 8.46 3.47 -6.89
C GLY A 224 9.81 3.80 -7.51
N SER A 225 10.90 3.73 -6.75
CA SER A 225 12.28 3.84 -7.25
C SER A 225 12.58 2.82 -8.36
N SER A 226 13.54 3.15 -9.20
CA SER A 226 13.99 2.27 -10.30
C SER A 226 14.91 1.14 -9.85
N ASP A 227 15.43 1.20 -8.62
CA ASP A 227 16.27 0.18 -7.99
C ASP A 227 15.48 -1.00 -7.42
N ALA A 228 14.15 -0.88 -7.41
CA ALA A 228 13.21 -1.90 -6.98
C ALA A 228 12.21 -2.25 -8.10
N SER A 229 11.20 -3.05 -7.75
CA SER A 229 10.13 -3.47 -8.65
C SER A 229 10.66 -4.12 -9.93
N SER A 230 11.54 -5.13 -9.76
CA SER A 230 12.08 -5.88 -10.89
C SER A 230 10.97 -6.62 -11.65
N ALA A 231 11.15 -6.78 -12.98
CA ALA A 231 10.14 -7.45 -13.80
C ALA A 231 9.88 -8.91 -13.38
N GLN A 232 10.89 -9.59 -12.84
CA GLN A 232 10.76 -10.96 -12.33
C GLN A 232 9.91 -10.99 -11.05
N PHE A 233 10.17 -10.08 -10.12
CA PHE A 233 9.41 -9.92 -8.89
C PHE A 233 7.95 -9.56 -9.19
N LEU A 234 7.71 -8.52 -9.99
CA LEU A 234 6.36 -8.10 -10.38
C LEU A 234 5.57 -9.22 -11.07
N LYS A 235 6.22 -10.02 -11.91
CA LYS A 235 5.60 -11.19 -12.53
C LYS A 235 5.23 -12.27 -11.51
N GLN A 236 6.01 -12.44 -10.45
CA GLN A 236 5.76 -13.43 -9.39
C GLN A 236 4.62 -12.95 -8.48
N VAL A 237 4.62 -11.67 -8.11
CA VAL A 237 3.54 -11.07 -7.31
C VAL A 237 2.24 -11.01 -8.10
N ASN A 238 2.30 -10.60 -9.36
CA ASN A 238 1.17 -10.46 -10.29
C ASN A 238 -0.03 -9.73 -9.66
N PRO A 239 0.15 -8.51 -9.15
CA PRO A 239 -0.88 -7.81 -8.41
C PRO A 239 -1.93 -7.20 -9.34
N GLU A 240 -3.21 -7.23 -8.92
CA GLU A 240 -4.28 -6.48 -9.57
C GLU A 240 -4.15 -4.99 -9.28
N TYR A 241 -3.81 -4.64 -8.03
CA TYR A 241 -3.63 -3.27 -7.57
C TYR A 241 -2.22 -3.05 -7.02
N ALA A 242 -1.67 -1.87 -7.29
CA ALA A 242 -0.42 -1.41 -6.69
C ALA A 242 -0.63 -0.06 -6.02
N VAL A 243 -0.13 0.08 -4.80
CA VAL A 243 -0.15 1.36 -4.08
C VAL A 243 1.28 1.88 -3.96
N ILE A 244 1.49 3.13 -4.35
CA ILE A 244 2.74 3.85 -4.19
C ILE A 244 2.52 4.96 -3.18
N SER A 245 3.11 4.84 -1.99
CA SER A 245 3.26 5.97 -1.07
C SER A 245 4.39 6.84 -1.60
N VAL A 246 4.11 8.09 -1.90
CA VAL A 246 5.05 8.98 -2.58
C VAL A 246 4.63 10.42 -2.38
N GLY A 247 5.58 11.31 -2.21
CA GLY A 247 5.37 12.73 -2.02
C GLY A 247 5.16 13.47 -3.34
N LYS A 248 4.31 14.49 -3.30
CA LYS A 248 4.17 15.41 -4.42
C LYS A 248 5.43 16.25 -4.56
N ASP A 249 5.92 16.38 -5.80
CA ASP A 249 7.09 17.20 -6.15
C ASP A 249 8.36 16.81 -5.34
N ASN A 250 8.53 15.51 -5.01
CA ASN A 250 9.63 14.99 -4.22
C ASN A 250 10.99 15.11 -4.97
N ASP A 251 12.06 15.27 -4.19
CA ASP A 251 13.42 15.51 -4.71
C ASP A 251 14.02 14.28 -5.42
N TYR A 252 13.50 13.08 -5.15
CA TYR A 252 13.96 11.82 -5.75
C TYR A 252 13.33 11.54 -7.12
N HIS A 253 12.34 12.36 -7.53
CA HIS A 253 11.55 12.17 -8.74
C HIS A 253 10.79 10.84 -8.78
N HIS A 254 10.46 10.31 -7.61
CA HIS A 254 9.60 9.12 -7.49
C HIS A 254 8.12 9.44 -7.81
N PRO A 255 7.36 8.44 -8.31
CA PRO A 255 7.86 7.17 -8.81
C PRO A 255 8.55 7.33 -10.16
N HIS A 256 9.60 6.59 -10.40
CA HIS A 256 10.30 6.59 -11.68
C HIS A 256 9.42 6.03 -12.80
N GLY A 257 9.50 6.63 -13.98
CA GLY A 257 8.71 6.22 -15.15
C GLY A 257 8.93 4.75 -15.53
N ILE A 258 10.13 4.21 -15.33
CA ILE A 258 10.42 2.80 -15.62
C ILE A 258 9.62 1.85 -14.69
N THR A 259 9.41 2.22 -13.44
CA THR A 259 8.61 1.45 -12.48
C THR A 259 7.15 1.47 -12.87
N LEU A 260 6.61 2.64 -13.21
CA LEU A 260 5.23 2.78 -13.71
C LEU A 260 5.00 1.96 -14.96
N ASN A 261 5.92 2.01 -15.94
CA ASN A 261 5.83 1.24 -17.18
C ASN A 261 5.83 -0.27 -16.93
N LYS A 262 6.62 -0.76 -15.96
CA LYS A 262 6.62 -2.19 -15.59
C LYS A 262 5.26 -2.62 -15.02
N LEU A 263 4.68 -1.83 -14.10
CA LEU A 263 3.37 -2.11 -13.51
C LEU A 263 2.26 -2.09 -14.58
N GLU A 264 2.26 -1.08 -15.45
CA GLU A 264 1.32 -0.99 -16.57
C GLU A 264 1.44 -2.19 -17.53
N SER A 265 2.68 -2.63 -17.81
CA SER A 265 2.93 -3.75 -18.75
C SER A 265 2.35 -5.09 -18.30
N ILE A 266 2.09 -5.26 -17.00
CA ILE A 266 1.44 -6.45 -16.43
C ILE A 266 -0.05 -6.23 -16.13
N GLY A 267 -0.60 -5.06 -16.50
CA GLY A 267 -2.02 -4.75 -16.35
C GLY A 267 -2.43 -4.32 -14.95
N THR A 268 -1.49 -3.97 -14.07
CA THR A 268 -1.74 -3.54 -12.70
C THR A 268 -2.35 -2.14 -12.65
N ILE A 269 -3.40 -1.95 -11.87
CA ILE A 269 -3.99 -0.64 -11.60
C ILE A 269 -3.20 0.04 -10.48
N VAL A 270 -2.64 1.22 -10.77
CA VAL A 270 -1.76 1.94 -9.84
C VAL A 270 -2.49 3.08 -9.15
N TYR A 271 -2.42 3.11 -7.82
CA TYR A 271 -2.83 4.21 -6.96
C TYR A 271 -1.60 4.88 -6.35
N ARG A 272 -1.64 6.22 -6.21
CA ARG A 272 -0.51 7.01 -5.71
C ARG A 272 -0.98 8.05 -4.72
N THR A 273 -0.31 8.16 -3.56
CA THR A 273 -0.70 9.13 -2.52
C THR A 273 -0.53 10.58 -2.96
N ASP A 274 0.48 10.91 -3.78
CA ASP A 274 0.70 12.26 -4.30
C ASP A 274 -0.41 12.77 -5.24
N LYS A 275 -1.24 11.85 -5.76
CA LYS A 275 -2.36 12.18 -6.66
C LYS A 275 -3.71 12.03 -6.00
N GLN A 276 -3.88 11.02 -5.18
CA GLN A 276 -5.17 10.63 -4.64
C GLN A 276 -5.31 10.88 -3.12
N GLY A 277 -4.24 11.40 -2.47
CA GLY A 277 -4.20 11.53 -1.01
C GLY A 277 -4.17 10.16 -0.34
N THR A 278 -4.64 10.07 0.88
CA THR A 278 -4.74 8.79 1.60
C THR A 278 -5.61 7.79 0.83
N ILE A 279 -5.08 6.58 0.61
CA ILE A 279 -5.75 5.49 -0.11
C ILE A 279 -6.26 4.50 0.92
N ILE A 280 -7.53 4.10 0.80
CA ILE A 280 -8.20 3.21 1.75
C ILE A 280 -8.70 1.99 0.98
N LEU A 281 -8.21 0.82 1.34
CA LEU A 281 -8.71 -0.44 0.83
C LEU A 281 -9.64 -1.07 1.87
N THR A 282 -10.79 -1.53 1.43
CA THR A 282 -11.73 -2.32 2.23
C THR A 282 -11.88 -3.69 1.57
N SER A 283 -11.85 -4.77 2.35
CA SER A 283 -12.10 -6.10 1.82
C SER A 283 -13.21 -6.81 2.60
N ASP A 284 -14.08 -7.52 1.86
CA ASP A 284 -15.06 -8.46 2.43
C ASP A 284 -14.49 -9.90 2.50
N GLY A 285 -13.27 -10.05 2.02
CA GLY A 285 -12.56 -11.33 1.92
C GLY A 285 -12.69 -12.03 0.58
N GLU A 286 -13.47 -11.49 -0.34
CA GLU A 286 -13.59 -11.94 -1.74
C GLU A 286 -13.22 -10.81 -2.70
N ASN A 287 -13.64 -9.59 -2.39
CA ASN A 287 -13.45 -8.42 -3.21
C ASN A 287 -12.69 -7.34 -2.44
N ILE A 288 -11.97 -6.50 -3.20
CA ILE A 288 -11.25 -5.33 -2.69
C ILE A 288 -11.91 -4.09 -3.26
N TYR A 289 -12.28 -3.16 -2.39
CA TYR A 289 -12.86 -1.86 -2.73
C TYR A 289 -11.86 -0.78 -2.36
N ILE A 290 -11.66 0.20 -3.23
CA ILE A 290 -10.63 1.23 -3.04
C ILE A 290 -11.31 2.61 -3.05
N ASP A 291 -11.15 3.33 -1.93
CA ASP A 291 -11.54 4.72 -1.76
C ASP A 291 -10.28 5.59 -1.64
N THR A 292 -10.38 6.87 -2.00
CA THR A 292 -9.28 7.83 -1.91
C THR A 292 -9.75 9.12 -1.24
N ALA A 293 -8.87 9.78 -0.47
CA ALA A 293 -9.22 11.00 0.23
C ALA A 293 -9.52 12.19 -0.71
N ASN A 294 -8.90 12.19 -1.90
CA ASN A 294 -9.16 13.17 -2.95
C ASN A 294 -10.23 12.68 -3.95
N THR A 295 -11.31 12.08 -3.47
CA THR A 295 -12.51 11.96 -4.31
C THR A 295 -12.95 13.37 -4.64
N ASP A 296 -12.80 13.77 -5.90
CA ASP A 296 -13.15 15.08 -6.41
C ASP A 296 -14.51 15.56 -5.87
N THR A 297 -14.48 16.52 -4.95
CA THR A 297 -15.63 17.38 -4.66
C THR A 297 -15.77 18.45 -5.75
N ASN A 298 -15.38 18.14 -6.98
CA ASN A 298 -15.65 18.94 -8.17
C ASN A 298 -16.87 18.39 -8.90
N GLY A 299 -17.98 18.37 -8.17
CA GLY A 299 -19.32 18.27 -8.73
C GLY A 299 -20.04 19.58 -8.46
N ASN A 300 -19.67 20.61 -9.24
CA ASN A 300 -20.54 21.73 -9.64
C ASN A 300 -19.91 22.47 -10.80
#